data_e46f7cbf0e20f3e29e3c7fe81957ffe8
#
_entry.id   e46f7cbf0e20f3e29e3c7fe81957ffe8
#
_cell.length_a   1.000
_cell.length_b   1.000
_cell.length_c   1.000
_cell.angle_alpha   90.00
_cell.angle_beta   90.00
_cell.angle_gamma   90.00
#
_symmetry.space_group_name_H-M   'P 1'
#
loop_
_entity.id
_entity.type
_entity.pdbx_description
1 polymer ?
#
loop_
_entity_poly.entity_id
_entity_poly.type
_entity_poly.pdbx_seq_one_letter_code
_entity_poly.pdbx_strand_id
1 'polypeptide(L)'
;MMHICYLTGLYSRKDPLIFDRQGKALAMAGYKVTIVVCDLEPNETIDGIEFISCNYKPCSRIERMLNTKKFLYRKALMINADVYQISDPELLSLGVKLKHKGYKVVFNLREFYPGIIHDKAYLPKIARNVIAVLMEKYLKSSLKKYHAVFTVTDDTDNRLEKWGIKNHYVIKNFPVVSSRFTLSKEEYLSRKNVLGYIGTVYWISCQKEVLKALVELPDIKYYVAGVIEEGYVDVLETFPNWKNVDFAGPFKKEEISTVFSKMTISNTLRDFSRTGSPNGSFGVLKIFESMEAGLPVLLSDVKCYREIVEKYNCGICVDPHNSQQIKEAIQYLVENKEMAYQMGQNGRRAVLEEYNWESQAKLYIEVLTNI
;
A
#
# COMPACT_ATOMS: atom_id res chain seq x y z
N MET A 1 8.51 29.79 -7.64
CA MET A 1 8.22 28.34 -7.77
C MET A 1 8.14 27.78 -6.37
N MET A 2 6.99 27.19 -5.98
CA MET A 2 6.81 26.62 -4.63
C MET A 2 7.76 25.44 -4.42
N HIS A 3 8.39 25.38 -3.26
CA HIS A 3 9.33 24.35 -2.86
C HIS A 3 8.70 23.42 -1.82
N ILE A 4 8.53 22.15 -2.16
CA ILE A 4 7.99 21.10 -1.27
C ILE A 4 9.13 20.19 -0.83
N CYS A 5 9.26 20.00 0.48
CA CYS A 5 10.32 19.19 1.07
C CYS A 5 9.73 18.04 1.90
N TYR A 6 10.06 16.81 1.54
CA TYR A 6 9.74 15.62 2.33
C TYR A 6 10.84 15.36 3.35
N LEU A 7 10.41 15.02 4.58
CA LEU A 7 11.31 14.66 5.67
C LEU A 7 10.98 13.25 6.14
N THR A 8 11.95 12.34 6.01
CA THR A 8 11.78 10.96 6.47
C THR A 8 13.03 10.36 7.08
N GLY A 9 12.85 9.61 8.16
CA GLY A 9 13.89 8.76 8.76
C GLY A 9 13.55 7.29 8.67
N LEU A 10 12.33 6.98 8.21
CA LEU A 10 11.79 5.62 8.11
C LEU A 10 11.84 5.06 6.68
N TYR A 11 11.52 5.90 5.69
CA TYR A 11 11.38 5.48 4.30
C TYR A 11 12.66 5.70 3.51
N SER A 12 12.92 4.80 2.55
CA SER A 12 14.05 4.92 1.63
C SER A 12 13.83 6.03 0.60
N ARG A 13 14.92 6.45 -0.09
CA ARG A 13 14.86 7.44 -1.17
C ARG A 13 13.81 7.12 -2.21
N LYS A 14 13.77 5.85 -2.66
CA LYS A 14 12.85 5.37 -3.69
C LYS A 14 11.58 4.74 -3.10
N ASP A 15 11.06 5.30 -1.99
CA ASP A 15 9.77 4.87 -1.45
C ASP A 15 8.67 5.06 -2.50
N PRO A 16 7.87 4.02 -2.81
CA PRO A 16 6.89 4.08 -3.89
C PRO A 16 5.85 5.19 -3.77
N LEU A 17 5.51 5.63 -2.54
CA LEU A 17 4.55 6.71 -2.36
C LEU A 17 5.23 8.09 -2.41
N ILE A 18 6.33 8.26 -1.68
CA ILE A 18 7.01 9.57 -1.59
C ILE A 18 7.67 9.93 -2.92
N PHE A 19 8.44 8.99 -3.51
CA PHE A 19 9.19 9.26 -4.74
C PHE A 19 8.37 9.02 -5.99
N ASP A 20 7.90 7.75 -6.22
CA ASP A 20 7.29 7.37 -7.51
C ASP A 20 5.94 8.03 -7.77
N ARG A 21 5.17 8.34 -6.72
CA ARG A 21 3.85 8.97 -6.85
C ARG A 21 3.90 10.45 -6.54
N GLN A 22 4.03 10.82 -5.28
CA GLN A 22 3.89 12.19 -4.82
C GLN A 22 5.01 13.10 -5.37
N GLY A 23 6.26 12.69 -5.23
CA GLY A 23 7.42 13.46 -5.67
C GLY A 23 7.43 13.69 -7.18
N LYS A 24 7.25 12.62 -7.97
CA LYS A 24 7.21 12.74 -9.44
C LYS A 24 6.02 13.58 -9.93
N ALA A 25 4.84 13.40 -9.33
CA ALA A 25 3.68 14.20 -9.71
C ALA A 25 3.93 15.71 -9.49
N LEU A 26 4.53 16.07 -8.36
CA LEU A 26 4.90 17.46 -8.08
C LEU A 26 6.00 18.00 -9.03
N ALA A 27 7.05 17.22 -9.29
CA ALA A 27 8.11 17.60 -10.20
C ALA A 27 7.59 17.79 -11.64
N MET A 28 6.73 16.87 -12.11
CA MET A 28 6.06 17.00 -13.42
C MET A 28 5.12 18.22 -13.50
N ALA A 29 4.51 18.60 -12.39
CA ALA A 29 3.69 19.81 -12.30
C ALA A 29 4.53 21.10 -12.15
N GLY A 30 5.86 21.02 -12.19
CA GLY A 30 6.77 22.17 -12.18
C GLY A 30 7.11 22.68 -10.79
N TYR A 31 6.89 21.95 -9.72
CA TYR A 31 7.31 22.32 -8.37
C TYR A 31 8.75 21.89 -8.10
N LYS A 32 9.46 22.67 -7.26
CA LYS A 32 10.74 22.22 -6.72
C LYS A 32 10.48 21.20 -5.63
N VAL A 33 11.09 19.99 -5.76
CA VAL A 33 10.91 18.90 -4.82
C VAL A 33 12.24 18.46 -4.24
N THR A 34 12.32 18.42 -2.92
CA THR A 34 13.47 17.87 -2.19
C THR A 34 13.00 16.76 -1.25
N ILE A 35 13.70 15.63 -1.22
CA ILE A 35 13.47 14.53 -0.27
C ILE A 35 14.69 14.41 0.63
N VAL A 36 14.51 14.66 1.93
CA VAL A 36 15.57 14.53 2.95
C VAL A 36 15.42 13.21 3.64
N VAL A 37 16.46 12.39 3.60
CA VAL A 37 16.50 11.04 4.17
C VAL A 37 17.61 10.89 5.20
N CYS A 38 17.39 9.99 6.16
CA CYS A 38 18.43 9.62 7.12
C CYS A 38 19.22 8.41 6.62
N ASP A 39 20.19 8.71 5.76
CA ASP A 39 21.13 7.73 5.20
C ASP A 39 22.56 8.32 5.13
N LEU A 40 23.47 7.59 4.51
CA LEU A 40 24.87 7.98 4.29
C LEU A 40 25.20 8.12 2.79
N GLU A 41 24.19 8.06 1.93
CA GLU A 41 24.36 8.15 0.48
C GLU A 41 24.67 9.61 0.06
N PRO A 42 25.40 9.83 -1.03
CA PRO A 42 25.65 11.16 -1.56
C PRO A 42 24.33 11.85 -1.98
N ASN A 43 24.32 13.17 -1.95
CA ASN A 43 23.21 13.92 -2.52
C ASN A 43 23.16 13.67 -4.03
N GLU A 44 21.95 13.54 -4.57
CA GLU A 44 21.72 13.25 -5.99
C GLU A 44 20.41 13.89 -6.47
N THR A 45 20.24 14.00 -7.78
CA THR A 45 18.97 14.41 -8.38
C THR A 45 18.50 13.32 -9.34
N ILE A 46 17.28 12.82 -9.12
CA ILE A 46 16.65 11.78 -9.96
C ILE A 46 15.26 12.28 -10.37
N ASP A 47 14.96 12.25 -11.67
CA ASP A 47 13.67 12.66 -12.23
C ASP A 47 13.25 14.09 -11.79
N GLY A 48 14.21 15.02 -11.67
CA GLY A 48 13.97 16.38 -11.22
C GLY A 48 13.76 16.57 -9.72
N ILE A 49 13.92 15.51 -8.93
CA ILE A 49 13.75 15.48 -7.47
C ILE A 49 15.14 15.45 -6.81
N GLU A 50 15.40 16.40 -5.94
CA GLU A 50 16.65 16.50 -5.19
C GLU A 50 16.60 15.60 -3.94
N PHE A 51 17.57 14.70 -3.80
CA PHE A 51 17.77 13.88 -2.61
C PHE A 51 18.91 14.43 -1.76
N ILE A 52 18.61 14.72 -0.50
CA ILE A 52 19.57 15.23 0.46
C ILE A 52 19.73 14.24 1.62
N SER A 53 20.95 13.78 1.84
CA SER A 53 21.29 12.95 3.00
C SER A 53 21.41 13.78 4.28
N CYS A 54 20.96 13.24 5.39
CA CYS A 54 21.26 13.77 6.71
C CYS A 54 22.70 13.48 7.15
N ASN A 55 23.47 12.69 6.38
CA ASN A 55 24.76 12.12 6.79
C ASN A 55 24.66 11.41 8.16
N TYR A 56 23.56 10.75 8.38
CA TYR A 56 23.25 10.01 9.58
C TYR A 56 22.30 8.86 9.24
N LYS A 57 22.69 7.64 9.63
CA LYS A 57 21.89 6.42 9.48
C LYS A 57 21.68 5.79 10.85
N PRO A 58 20.44 5.69 11.35
CA PRO A 58 20.20 5.07 12.66
C PRO A 58 20.48 3.57 12.60
N CYS A 59 21.19 3.04 13.61
CA CYS A 59 21.51 1.61 13.74
C CYS A 59 20.37 0.77 14.30
N SER A 60 19.41 1.41 14.97
CA SER A 60 18.28 0.74 15.61
C SER A 60 17.00 1.57 15.55
N ARG A 61 15.86 0.90 15.80
CA ARG A 61 14.57 1.57 15.91
C ARG A 61 14.54 2.63 17.02
N ILE A 62 15.15 2.32 18.18
CA ILE A 62 15.20 3.24 19.32
C ILE A 62 16.01 4.48 18.96
N GLU A 63 17.18 4.29 18.36
CA GLU A 63 18.04 5.37 17.92
C GLU A 63 17.34 6.26 16.88
N ARG A 64 16.63 5.66 15.92
CA ARG A 64 15.83 6.40 14.95
C ARG A 64 14.80 7.30 15.64
N MET A 65 14.05 6.76 16.61
CA MET A 65 13.02 7.51 17.35
C MET A 65 13.60 8.69 18.15
N LEU A 66 14.81 8.55 18.69
CA LEU A 66 15.42 9.56 19.55
C LEU A 66 16.18 10.63 18.77
N ASN A 67 16.99 10.22 17.79
CA ASN A 67 18.00 11.10 17.19
C ASN A 67 17.62 11.67 15.83
N THR A 68 16.83 10.97 15.02
CA THR A 68 16.49 11.36 13.64
C THR A 68 15.92 12.77 13.54
N LYS A 69 15.06 13.17 14.49
CA LYS A 69 14.44 14.50 14.52
C LYS A 69 15.45 15.64 14.51
N LYS A 70 16.57 15.49 15.21
CA LYS A 70 17.61 16.54 15.32
C LYS A 70 18.27 16.80 13.97
N PHE A 71 18.60 15.75 13.24
CA PHE A 71 19.26 15.84 11.94
C PHE A 71 18.30 16.39 10.87
N LEU A 72 17.09 15.85 10.80
CA LEU A 72 16.06 16.33 9.87
C LEU A 72 15.67 17.79 10.13
N TYR A 73 15.57 18.21 11.40
CA TYR A 73 15.26 19.60 11.72
C TYR A 73 16.35 20.58 11.25
N ARG A 74 17.63 20.22 11.44
CA ARG A 74 18.74 21.04 10.95
C ARG A 74 18.70 21.16 9.43
N LYS A 75 18.51 20.05 8.71
CA LYS A 75 18.39 20.07 7.24
C LYS A 75 17.19 20.87 6.78
N ALA A 76 16.03 20.73 7.42
CA ALA A 76 14.84 21.49 7.09
C ALA A 76 15.10 23.03 7.17
N LEU A 77 15.73 23.50 8.25
CA LEU A 77 16.04 24.92 8.39
C LEU A 77 17.04 25.41 7.33
N MET A 78 17.98 24.57 6.87
CA MET A 78 18.94 24.93 5.82
C MET A 78 18.28 25.00 4.44
N ILE A 79 17.32 24.09 4.17
CA ILE A 79 16.61 24.02 2.88
C ILE A 79 15.60 25.15 2.75
N ASN A 80 14.96 25.55 3.84
CA ASN A 80 14.00 26.64 3.91
C ASN A 80 12.89 26.52 2.84
N ALA A 81 12.22 25.36 2.78
CA ALA A 81 11.15 25.10 1.83
C ALA A 81 9.83 25.76 2.26
N ASP A 82 8.91 25.96 1.31
CA ASP A 82 7.60 26.55 1.58
C ASP A 82 6.70 25.59 2.34
N VAL A 83 6.75 24.28 1.98
CA VAL A 83 5.93 23.24 2.58
C VAL A 83 6.81 22.06 2.99
N TYR A 84 6.63 21.59 4.22
CA TYR A 84 7.23 20.34 4.72
C TYR A 84 6.19 19.24 4.83
N GLN A 85 6.44 18.12 4.19
CA GLN A 85 5.62 16.93 4.29
C GLN A 85 6.32 15.82 5.08
N ILE A 86 5.60 15.20 6.00
CA ILE A 86 6.09 14.17 6.92
C ILE A 86 5.14 12.98 6.87
N SER A 87 5.69 11.77 6.88
CA SER A 87 4.90 10.52 6.94
C SER A 87 5.21 9.68 8.18
N ASP A 88 6.34 9.94 8.85
CA ASP A 88 6.82 9.15 9.97
C ASP A 88 6.12 9.59 11.27
N PRO A 89 5.46 8.69 12.01
CA PRO A 89 4.74 9.05 13.26
C PRO A 89 5.68 9.60 14.34
N GLU A 90 6.93 9.14 14.38
CA GLU A 90 7.94 9.66 15.28
C GLU A 90 8.34 11.11 14.99
N LEU A 91 8.10 11.61 13.77
CA LEU A 91 8.42 12.98 13.37
C LEU A 91 7.26 13.98 13.55
N LEU A 92 6.11 13.56 14.08
CA LEU A 92 4.96 14.45 14.30
C LEU A 92 5.34 15.72 15.09
N SER A 93 6.14 15.60 16.15
CA SER A 93 6.60 16.74 16.94
C SER A 93 7.56 17.65 16.17
N LEU A 94 8.28 17.12 15.17
CA LEU A 94 9.11 17.92 14.25
C LEU A 94 8.25 18.84 13.40
N GLY A 95 7.17 18.30 12.79
CA GLY A 95 6.25 19.12 12.01
C GLY A 95 5.62 20.25 12.83
N VAL A 96 5.18 19.96 14.06
CA VAL A 96 4.67 20.97 14.98
C VAL A 96 5.73 22.06 15.25
N LYS A 97 7.00 21.67 15.44
CA LYS A 97 8.10 22.62 15.66
C LYS A 97 8.38 23.48 14.42
N LEU A 98 8.30 22.93 13.23
CA LEU A 98 8.42 23.66 11.97
C LEU A 98 7.25 24.64 11.79
N LYS A 99 6.02 24.22 12.10
CA LYS A 99 4.87 25.15 12.09
C LYS A 99 5.05 26.35 13.01
N HIS A 100 5.56 26.15 14.22
CA HIS A 100 5.86 27.27 15.14
C HIS A 100 6.97 28.21 14.61
N LYS A 101 7.75 27.78 13.62
CA LYS A 101 8.72 28.62 12.90
C LYS A 101 8.11 29.32 11.69
N GLY A 102 6.82 29.15 11.43
CA GLY A 102 6.11 29.79 10.32
C GLY A 102 6.04 28.97 9.02
N TYR A 103 6.58 27.74 9.01
CA TYR A 103 6.51 26.88 7.82
C TYR A 103 5.13 26.21 7.68
N LYS A 104 4.70 25.98 6.44
CA LYS A 104 3.55 25.12 6.17
C LYS A 104 3.94 23.67 6.37
N VAL A 105 3.11 22.89 7.06
CA VAL A 105 3.40 21.49 7.38
C VAL A 105 2.21 20.61 7.07
N VAL A 106 2.48 19.48 6.43
CA VAL A 106 1.50 18.46 6.03
C VAL A 106 1.91 17.12 6.59
N PHE A 107 0.96 16.34 7.05
CA PHE A 107 1.20 14.96 7.49
C PHE A 107 0.50 13.97 6.57
N ASN A 108 1.22 12.97 6.13
CA ASN A 108 0.70 11.86 5.35
C ASN A 108 0.50 10.64 6.26
N LEU A 109 -0.73 10.43 6.73
CA LEU A 109 -1.11 9.34 7.61
C LEU A 109 -1.36 8.08 6.79
N ARG A 110 -0.30 7.35 6.50
CA ARG A 110 -0.31 6.15 5.63
C ARG A 110 -1.08 4.98 6.24
N GLU A 111 -1.08 4.89 7.56
CA GLU A 111 -1.66 3.79 8.32
C GLU A 111 -2.23 4.29 9.65
N PHE A 112 -3.21 3.57 10.17
CA PHE A 112 -3.74 3.86 11.51
C PHE A 112 -2.86 3.22 12.58
N TYR A 113 -1.80 3.92 13.00
CA TYR A 113 -0.78 3.42 13.93
C TYR A 113 -1.31 2.81 15.24
N PRO A 114 -2.36 3.35 15.91
CA PRO A 114 -2.92 2.71 17.09
C PRO A 114 -3.43 1.28 16.82
N GLY A 115 -4.02 1.03 15.66
CA GLY A 115 -4.43 -0.32 15.24
C GLY A 115 -3.25 -1.27 15.09
N ILE A 116 -2.18 -0.81 14.41
CA ILE A 116 -0.96 -1.62 14.23
C ILE A 116 -0.31 -2.02 15.55
N ILE A 117 -0.41 -1.18 16.61
CA ILE A 117 0.13 -1.51 17.93
C ILE A 117 -0.57 -2.73 18.53
N HIS A 118 -1.87 -2.89 18.29
CA HIS A 118 -2.62 -4.05 18.77
C HIS A 118 -2.14 -5.38 18.14
N ASP A 119 -1.58 -5.33 16.92
CA ASP A 119 -1.07 -6.50 16.20
C ASP A 119 0.36 -6.91 16.63
N LYS A 120 1.02 -6.12 17.49
CA LYS A 120 2.40 -6.41 17.93
C LYS A 120 2.43 -7.55 18.97
N ALA A 121 2.52 -8.79 18.50
CA ALA A 121 2.49 -9.99 19.36
C ALA A 121 3.59 -10.03 20.46
N TYR A 122 4.72 -9.40 20.22
CA TYR A 122 5.85 -9.32 21.17
C TYR A 122 5.57 -8.41 22.38
N LEU A 123 4.50 -7.61 22.37
CA LEU A 123 4.10 -6.77 23.50
C LEU A 123 3.01 -7.47 24.31
N PRO A 124 3.04 -7.42 25.66
CA PRO A 124 1.96 -7.89 26.49
C PRO A 124 0.65 -7.15 26.18
N LYS A 125 -0.50 -7.84 26.22
CA LYS A 125 -1.81 -7.30 25.83
C LYS A 125 -2.15 -5.98 26.52
N ILE A 126 -1.87 -5.88 27.83
CA ILE A 126 -2.12 -4.66 28.61
C ILE A 126 -1.24 -3.51 28.10
N ALA A 127 0.05 -3.77 27.86
CA ALA A 127 0.96 -2.76 27.34
C ALA A 127 0.54 -2.27 25.95
N ARG A 128 0.08 -3.17 25.05
CA ARG A 128 -0.46 -2.79 23.74
C ARG A 128 -1.61 -1.80 23.86
N ASN A 129 -2.58 -2.08 24.72
CA ASN A 129 -3.74 -1.19 24.92
C ASN A 129 -3.32 0.19 25.41
N VAL A 130 -2.44 0.25 26.41
CA VAL A 130 -1.94 1.52 26.94
C VAL A 130 -1.18 2.32 25.89
N ILE A 131 -0.25 1.67 25.17
CA ILE A 131 0.55 2.31 24.12
C ILE A 131 -0.35 2.78 22.97
N ALA A 132 -1.36 1.99 22.55
CA ALA A 132 -2.29 2.38 21.50
C ALA A 132 -3.10 3.62 21.90
N VAL A 133 -3.62 3.70 23.12
CA VAL A 133 -4.35 4.86 23.62
C VAL A 133 -3.46 6.11 23.71
N LEU A 134 -2.22 5.96 24.19
CA LEU A 134 -1.27 7.06 24.23
C LEU A 134 -0.90 7.54 22.83
N MET A 135 -0.67 6.62 21.89
CA MET A 135 -0.42 6.94 20.48
C MET A 135 -1.60 7.66 19.85
N GLU A 136 -2.82 7.23 20.10
CA GLU A 136 -4.04 7.89 19.61
C GLU A 136 -4.15 9.33 20.13
N LYS A 137 -3.96 9.55 21.42
CA LYS A 137 -3.96 10.88 22.01
C LYS A 137 -2.86 11.77 21.41
N TYR A 138 -1.67 11.20 21.22
CA TYR A 138 -0.54 11.92 20.61
C TYR A 138 -0.81 12.31 19.17
N LEU A 139 -1.32 11.37 18.33
CA LEU A 139 -1.74 11.63 16.96
C LEU A 139 -2.79 12.75 16.92
N LYS A 140 -3.89 12.60 17.67
CA LYS A 140 -4.99 13.56 17.71
C LYS A 140 -4.51 14.97 18.10
N SER A 141 -3.68 15.08 19.12
CA SER A 141 -3.18 16.38 19.58
C SER A 141 -2.18 17.03 18.63
N SER A 142 -1.38 16.22 17.94
CA SER A 142 -0.36 16.68 16.99
C SER A 142 -0.99 17.08 15.66
N LEU A 143 -1.84 16.20 15.07
CA LEU A 143 -2.44 16.41 13.75
C LEU A 143 -3.35 17.63 13.69
N LYS A 144 -4.01 17.99 14.79
CA LYS A 144 -4.77 19.27 14.90
C LYS A 144 -3.92 20.52 14.63
N LYS A 145 -2.61 20.40 14.75
CA LYS A 145 -1.67 21.50 14.54
C LYS A 145 -1.11 21.56 13.12
N TYR A 146 -1.37 20.58 12.29
CA TYR A 146 -0.92 20.56 10.90
C TYR A 146 -1.84 21.40 10.00
N HIS A 147 -1.33 21.84 8.86
CA HIS A 147 -2.13 22.60 7.89
C HIS A 147 -3.04 21.69 7.08
N ALA A 148 -2.55 20.50 6.76
CA ALA A 148 -3.35 19.45 6.14
C ALA A 148 -2.87 18.05 6.60
N VAL A 149 -3.79 17.07 6.56
CA VAL A 149 -3.51 15.66 6.82
C VAL A 149 -4.04 14.84 5.66
N PHE A 150 -3.17 14.11 4.99
CA PHE A 150 -3.57 13.12 3.99
C PHE A 150 -3.78 11.76 4.63
N THR A 151 -4.82 11.06 4.24
CA THR A 151 -5.09 9.66 4.58
C THR A 151 -5.18 8.82 3.32
N VAL A 152 -5.12 7.49 3.47
CA VAL A 152 -5.22 6.56 2.34
C VAL A 152 -6.52 5.77 2.33
N THR A 153 -7.32 5.86 3.40
CA THR A 153 -8.58 5.12 3.56
C THR A 153 -9.67 6.01 4.13
N ASP A 154 -10.90 5.77 3.70
CA ASP A 154 -12.09 6.48 4.19
C ASP A 154 -12.32 6.20 5.69
N ASP A 155 -12.00 5.00 6.19
CA ASP A 155 -12.11 4.67 7.63
C ASP A 155 -11.19 5.54 8.49
N THR A 156 -9.96 5.78 8.04
CA THR A 156 -9.03 6.66 8.74
C THR A 156 -9.49 8.11 8.67
N ASP A 157 -10.00 8.54 7.53
CA ASP A 157 -10.55 9.87 7.32
C ASP A 157 -11.72 10.17 8.24
N ASN A 158 -12.70 9.28 8.32
CA ASN A 158 -13.82 9.35 9.26
C ASN A 158 -13.38 9.46 10.74
N ARG A 159 -12.23 8.86 11.09
CA ARG A 159 -11.65 9.02 12.45
C ARG A 159 -11.07 10.40 12.66
N LEU A 160 -10.39 10.97 11.65
CA LEU A 160 -9.88 12.35 11.73
C LEU A 160 -11.01 13.36 11.90
N GLU A 161 -12.11 13.17 11.18
CA GLU A 161 -13.32 13.98 11.33
C GLU A 161 -13.86 13.92 12.79
N LYS A 162 -14.05 12.69 13.32
CA LYS A 162 -14.46 12.48 14.72
C LYS A 162 -13.49 13.08 15.74
N TRP A 163 -12.21 13.20 15.40
CA TRP A 163 -11.22 13.88 16.24
C TRP A 163 -11.30 15.40 16.14
N GLY A 164 -12.10 15.95 15.23
CA GLY A 164 -12.23 17.37 14.96
C GLY A 164 -11.00 17.97 14.26
N ILE A 165 -10.35 17.21 13.41
CA ILE A 165 -9.34 17.68 12.47
C ILE A 165 -10.09 18.19 11.26
N LYS A 166 -9.91 19.45 10.86
CA LYS A 166 -10.73 20.10 9.82
C LYS A 166 -10.16 19.90 8.41
N ASN A 167 -8.83 19.93 8.28
CA ASN A 167 -8.17 19.89 6.98
C ASN A 167 -7.58 18.49 6.75
N HIS A 168 -8.43 17.54 6.41
CA HIS A 168 -8.03 16.17 6.06
C HIS A 168 -8.60 15.78 4.70
N TYR A 169 -7.85 14.94 3.98
CA TYR A 169 -8.14 14.58 2.60
C TYR A 169 -7.74 13.12 2.35
N VAL A 170 -8.60 12.38 1.65
CA VAL A 170 -8.29 11.01 1.24
C VAL A 170 -7.54 11.03 -0.07
N ILE A 171 -6.29 10.62 -0.05
CA ILE A 171 -5.46 10.41 -1.25
C ILE A 171 -5.14 8.92 -1.32
N LYS A 172 -5.88 8.21 -2.15
CA LYS A 172 -5.81 6.75 -2.24
C LYS A 172 -4.49 6.30 -2.87
N ASN A 173 -3.95 5.19 -2.39
CA ASN A 173 -2.65 4.68 -2.83
C ASN A 173 -2.81 3.80 -4.08
N PHE A 174 -3.38 4.35 -5.16
CA PHE A 174 -3.55 3.65 -6.42
C PHE A 174 -2.24 3.50 -7.19
N PRO A 175 -2.12 2.55 -8.13
CA PRO A 175 -0.93 2.39 -8.96
C PRO A 175 -0.75 3.58 -9.92
N VAL A 176 0.49 3.84 -10.28
CA VAL A 176 0.81 4.63 -11.48
C VAL A 176 0.57 3.74 -12.68
N VAL A 177 -0.29 4.17 -13.59
CA VAL A 177 -0.59 3.41 -14.81
C VAL A 177 0.70 3.25 -15.64
N SER A 178 0.93 2.05 -16.10
CA SER A 178 2.10 1.75 -16.92
C SER A 178 1.73 1.03 -18.21
N SER A 179 2.50 1.26 -19.26
CA SER A 179 2.39 0.51 -20.53
C SER A 179 2.97 -0.90 -20.48
N ARG A 180 3.40 -1.37 -19.29
CA ARG A 180 4.09 -2.66 -19.12
C ARG A 180 3.22 -3.88 -19.29
N PHE A 181 1.91 -3.71 -19.17
CA PHE A 181 0.97 -4.82 -19.27
C PHE A 181 0.26 -4.81 -20.60
N THR A 182 0.55 -5.83 -21.41
CA THR A 182 -0.19 -6.14 -22.63
C THR A 182 -0.60 -7.60 -22.56
N LEU A 183 -1.89 -7.88 -22.68
CA LEU A 183 -2.41 -9.25 -22.62
C LEU A 183 -3.51 -9.39 -23.68
N SER A 184 -3.21 -10.11 -24.76
CA SER A 184 -4.20 -10.42 -25.77
C SER A 184 -5.13 -11.56 -25.34
N LYS A 185 -6.28 -11.67 -26.00
CA LYS A 185 -7.24 -12.75 -25.71
C LYS A 185 -6.62 -14.11 -26.02
N GLU A 186 -5.96 -14.23 -27.14
CA GLU A 186 -5.30 -15.45 -27.62
C GLU A 186 -4.23 -15.91 -26.64
N GLU A 187 -3.40 -14.99 -26.20
CA GLU A 187 -2.38 -15.26 -25.18
C GLU A 187 -3.01 -15.73 -23.87
N TYR A 188 -4.04 -15.03 -23.36
CA TYR A 188 -4.70 -15.41 -22.10
C TYR A 188 -5.32 -16.81 -22.20
N LEU A 189 -6.06 -17.10 -23.29
CA LEU A 189 -6.74 -18.38 -23.47
C LEU A 189 -5.77 -19.55 -23.62
N SER A 190 -4.56 -19.32 -24.18
CA SER A 190 -3.51 -20.32 -24.32
C SER A 190 -2.78 -20.65 -23.03
N ARG A 191 -2.83 -19.77 -22.02
CA ARG A 191 -2.15 -19.99 -20.73
C ARG A 191 -2.73 -21.19 -19.98
N LYS A 192 -1.87 -21.89 -19.24
CA LYS A 192 -2.29 -22.91 -18.26
C LYS A 192 -3.08 -22.23 -17.13
N ASN A 193 -3.95 -23.01 -16.47
CA ASN A 193 -4.70 -22.50 -15.32
C ASN A 193 -3.78 -22.34 -14.12
N VAL A 194 -3.49 -21.09 -13.77
CA VAL A 194 -2.62 -20.73 -12.65
C VAL A 194 -3.31 -19.68 -11.79
N LEU A 195 -3.62 -20.07 -10.56
CA LEU A 195 -3.95 -19.11 -9.51
C LEU A 195 -2.66 -18.46 -9.05
N GLY A 196 -2.58 -17.13 -8.98
CA GLY A 196 -1.38 -16.42 -8.56
C GLY A 196 -1.62 -15.56 -7.33
N TYR A 197 -0.62 -15.44 -6.45
CA TYR A 197 -0.59 -14.52 -5.33
C TYR A 197 0.70 -13.71 -5.35
N ILE A 198 0.60 -12.40 -5.14
CA ILE A 198 1.75 -11.49 -5.05
C ILE A 198 1.74 -10.76 -3.71
N GLY A 199 2.90 -10.69 -3.06
CA GLY A 199 3.13 -9.90 -1.86
C GLY A 199 3.55 -10.70 -0.64
N THR A 200 3.49 -10.07 0.53
CA THR A 200 3.85 -10.74 1.78
C THR A 200 2.80 -11.79 2.14
N VAL A 201 3.27 -13.01 2.36
CA VAL A 201 2.48 -14.16 2.78
C VAL A 201 2.51 -14.24 4.32
N TYR A 202 1.37 -14.08 4.95
CA TYR A 202 1.22 -14.12 6.40
C TYR A 202 -0.24 -14.42 6.78
N TRP A 203 -0.56 -14.49 8.05
CA TRP A 203 -1.87 -14.95 8.55
C TRP A 203 -3.08 -14.23 7.93
N ILE A 204 -2.94 -12.94 7.60
CA ILE A 204 -4.03 -12.14 7.01
C ILE A 204 -4.24 -12.41 5.50
N SER A 205 -3.31 -13.13 4.84
CA SER A 205 -3.36 -13.39 3.40
C SER A 205 -4.23 -14.60 3.02
N CYS A 206 -4.91 -15.22 3.97
CA CYS A 206 -5.88 -16.34 3.81
C CYS A 206 -5.33 -17.55 3.01
N GLN A 207 -4.00 -17.79 3.11
CA GLN A 207 -3.36 -18.86 2.32
C GLN A 207 -3.82 -20.26 2.72
N LYS A 208 -4.16 -20.45 3.99
CA LYS A 208 -4.67 -21.74 4.49
C LYS A 208 -5.98 -22.13 3.80
N GLU A 209 -6.89 -21.19 3.67
CA GLU A 209 -8.18 -21.37 3.06
C GLU A 209 -8.04 -21.64 1.55
N VAL A 210 -7.12 -20.95 0.89
CA VAL A 210 -6.76 -21.20 -0.52
C VAL A 210 -6.17 -22.60 -0.69
N LEU A 211 -5.22 -23.00 0.16
CA LEU A 211 -4.63 -24.33 0.09
C LEU A 211 -5.70 -25.43 0.30
N LYS A 212 -6.65 -25.25 1.24
CA LYS A 212 -7.79 -26.17 1.41
C LYS A 212 -8.64 -26.27 0.14
N ALA A 213 -8.96 -25.14 -0.48
CA ALA A 213 -9.74 -25.10 -1.73
C ALA A 213 -9.03 -25.85 -2.86
N LEU A 214 -7.72 -25.70 -2.97
CA LEU A 214 -6.90 -26.32 -4.04
C LEU A 214 -6.70 -27.83 -3.87
N VAL A 215 -7.01 -28.43 -2.73
CA VAL A 215 -6.98 -29.90 -2.58
C VAL A 215 -7.91 -30.59 -3.58
N GLU A 216 -9.06 -30.00 -3.85
CA GLU A 216 -10.08 -30.52 -4.77
C GLU A 216 -9.92 -30.01 -6.22
N LEU A 217 -8.87 -29.25 -6.51
CA LEU A 217 -8.57 -28.64 -7.82
C LEU A 217 -7.14 -29.01 -8.27
N PRO A 218 -6.80 -30.30 -8.46
CA PRO A 218 -5.43 -30.75 -8.67
C PRO A 218 -4.79 -30.25 -9.97
N ASP A 219 -5.60 -29.90 -10.97
CA ASP A 219 -5.14 -29.39 -12.27
C ASP A 219 -4.79 -27.89 -12.25
N ILE A 220 -5.07 -27.21 -11.15
CA ILE A 220 -4.79 -25.79 -10.99
C ILE A 220 -3.47 -25.62 -10.26
N LYS A 221 -2.51 -24.98 -10.92
CA LYS A 221 -1.24 -24.61 -10.30
C LYS A 221 -1.43 -23.40 -9.41
N TYR A 222 -0.71 -23.35 -8.29
CA TYR A 222 -0.65 -22.18 -7.43
C TYR A 222 0.75 -21.57 -7.50
N TYR A 223 0.82 -20.34 -7.99
CA TYR A 223 2.05 -19.55 -8.09
C TYR A 223 2.06 -18.47 -7.01
N VAL A 224 3.12 -18.40 -6.23
CA VAL A 224 3.25 -17.43 -5.13
C VAL A 224 4.57 -16.68 -5.27
N ALA A 225 4.50 -15.35 -5.40
CA ALA A 225 5.66 -14.47 -5.48
C ALA A 225 5.67 -13.44 -4.36
N GLY A 226 6.76 -13.38 -3.59
CA GLY A 226 6.90 -12.45 -2.48
C GLY A 226 7.68 -13.03 -1.30
N VAL A 227 7.45 -12.48 -0.12
CA VAL A 227 8.13 -12.90 1.11
C VAL A 227 7.15 -13.60 2.04
N ILE A 228 7.55 -14.72 2.63
CA ILE A 228 6.78 -15.36 3.70
C ILE A 228 7.26 -14.79 5.03
N GLU A 229 6.34 -14.37 5.89
CA GLU A 229 6.63 -13.89 7.24
C GLU A 229 7.29 -15.01 8.07
N GLU A 230 8.28 -14.65 8.85
CA GLU A 230 9.01 -15.59 9.72
C GLU A 230 8.05 -16.42 10.59
N GLY A 231 8.23 -17.73 10.61
CA GLY A 231 7.37 -18.69 11.33
C GLY A 231 6.04 -19.02 10.65
N TYR A 232 5.66 -18.33 9.57
CA TYR A 232 4.43 -18.66 8.85
C TYR A 232 4.62 -19.80 7.83
N VAL A 233 5.85 -20.03 7.40
CA VAL A 233 6.20 -21.16 6.53
C VAL A 233 5.85 -22.50 7.19
N ASP A 234 6.17 -22.67 8.48
CA ASP A 234 5.86 -23.89 9.24
C ASP A 234 4.36 -24.21 9.24
N VAL A 235 3.54 -23.16 9.26
CA VAL A 235 2.09 -23.28 9.18
C VAL A 235 1.65 -23.75 7.79
N LEU A 236 2.27 -23.25 6.71
CA LEU A 236 1.94 -23.64 5.33
C LEU A 236 2.38 -25.08 5.04
N GLU A 237 3.50 -25.52 5.59
CA GLU A 237 4.04 -26.87 5.45
C GLU A 237 3.13 -27.94 6.10
N THR A 238 2.22 -27.56 7.01
CA THR A 238 1.20 -28.48 7.52
C THR A 238 0.17 -28.91 6.46
N PHE A 239 0.09 -28.20 5.33
CA PHE A 239 -0.79 -28.52 4.21
C PHE A 239 -0.06 -29.38 3.18
N PRO A 240 -0.49 -30.64 2.93
CA PRO A 240 0.23 -31.56 2.02
C PRO A 240 0.42 -31.04 0.59
N ASN A 241 -0.48 -30.18 0.13
CA ASN A 241 -0.42 -29.58 -1.21
C ASN A 241 0.49 -28.33 -1.29
N TRP A 242 1.01 -27.83 -0.17
CA TRP A 242 2.01 -26.73 -0.17
C TRP A 242 3.25 -27.08 -0.99
N LYS A 243 3.70 -28.33 -0.95
CA LYS A 243 4.82 -28.84 -1.77
C LYS A 243 4.64 -28.67 -3.28
N ASN A 244 3.40 -28.51 -3.74
CA ASN A 244 3.04 -28.36 -5.15
C ASN A 244 2.91 -26.87 -5.54
N VAL A 245 3.07 -25.96 -4.59
CA VAL A 245 3.06 -24.51 -4.83
C VAL A 245 4.37 -24.09 -5.49
N ASP A 246 4.26 -23.36 -6.60
CA ASP A 246 5.40 -22.72 -7.26
C ASP A 246 5.74 -21.41 -6.50
N PHE A 247 6.61 -21.53 -5.49
CA PHE A 247 7.05 -20.37 -4.68
C PHE A 247 8.30 -19.73 -5.31
N ALA A 248 8.09 -18.58 -5.95
CA ALA A 248 9.15 -17.85 -6.67
C ALA A 248 10.04 -16.97 -5.76
N GLY A 249 9.63 -16.78 -4.49
CA GLY A 249 10.36 -15.85 -3.61
C GLY A 249 10.14 -14.37 -3.95
N PRO A 250 10.93 -13.45 -3.36
CA PRO A 250 10.85 -12.02 -3.61
C PRO A 250 11.31 -11.67 -5.03
N PHE A 251 10.74 -10.61 -5.60
CA PHE A 251 11.03 -10.11 -6.94
C PHE A 251 11.23 -8.59 -6.92
N LYS A 252 11.90 -8.07 -7.95
CA LYS A 252 12.08 -6.63 -8.13
C LYS A 252 10.87 -6.01 -8.82
N LYS A 253 10.65 -4.72 -8.61
CA LYS A 253 9.52 -3.98 -9.21
C LYS A 253 9.52 -4.05 -10.74
N GLU A 254 10.68 -4.09 -11.36
CA GLU A 254 10.85 -4.19 -12.81
C GLU A 254 10.37 -5.55 -13.37
N GLU A 255 10.35 -6.59 -12.54
CA GLU A 255 9.96 -7.96 -12.89
C GLU A 255 8.46 -8.20 -12.76
N ILE A 256 7.68 -7.22 -12.28
CA ILE A 256 6.27 -7.39 -11.94
C ILE A 256 5.42 -7.86 -13.14
N SER A 257 5.72 -7.39 -14.36
CA SER A 257 5.01 -7.84 -15.56
C SER A 257 5.25 -9.31 -15.86
N THR A 258 6.50 -9.78 -15.70
CA THR A 258 6.87 -11.19 -15.83
C THR A 258 6.19 -12.05 -14.76
N VAL A 259 6.07 -11.55 -13.54
CA VAL A 259 5.36 -12.24 -12.45
C VAL A 259 3.89 -12.40 -12.80
N PHE A 260 3.21 -11.34 -13.23
CA PHE A 260 1.79 -11.41 -13.62
C PHE A 260 1.54 -12.25 -14.88
N SER A 261 2.51 -12.33 -15.81
CA SER A 261 2.36 -13.16 -17.01
C SER A 261 2.26 -14.66 -16.73
N LYS A 262 2.69 -15.11 -15.54
CA LYS A 262 2.64 -16.52 -15.13
C LYS A 262 1.27 -16.98 -14.62
N MET A 263 0.31 -16.07 -14.43
CA MET A 263 -0.98 -16.38 -13.82
C MET A 263 -2.16 -16.09 -14.76
N THR A 264 -3.29 -16.73 -14.50
CA THR A 264 -4.56 -16.51 -15.19
C THR A 264 -5.63 -15.96 -14.26
N ILE A 265 -5.48 -16.15 -12.95
CA ILE A 265 -6.37 -15.62 -11.91
C ILE A 265 -5.49 -15.02 -10.82
N SER A 266 -5.80 -13.81 -10.36
CA SER A 266 -5.09 -13.20 -9.24
C SER A 266 -5.83 -13.39 -7.92
N ASN A 267 -5.21 -14.11 -7.00
CA ASN A 267 -5.66 -14.22 -5.61
C ASN A 267 -5.26 -12.97 -4.83
N THR A 268 -6.24 -12.20 -4.42
CA THR A 268 -6.03 -10.99 -3.61
C THR A 268 -6.75 -11.07 -2.26
N LEU A 269 -7.14 -12.28 -1.84
CA LEU A 269 -7.84 -12.52 -0.58
C LEU A 269 -7.08 -11.98 0.61
N ARG A 270 -7.84 -11.40 1.54
CA ARG A 270 -7.32 -10.79 2.76
C ARG A 270 -8.36 -10.85 3.87
N ASP A 271 -7.94 -11.22 5.07
CA ASP A 271 -8.77 -11.12 6.28
C ASP A 271 -8.78 -9.68 6.80
N PHE A 272 -9.92 -9.03 6.69
CA PHE A 272 -10.16 -7.68 7.19
C PHE A 272 -10.72 -7.64 8.60
N SER A 273 -11.09 -8.78 9.19
CA SER A 273 -11.72 -8.84 10.52
C SER A 273 -10.84 -8.27 11.64
N ARG A 274 -9.51 -8.27 11.44
CA ARG A 274 -8.52 -7.82 12.43
C ARG A 274 -7.74 -6.58 12.02
N THR A 275 -8.06 -5.97 10.87
CA THR A 275 -7.24 -4.87 10.32
C THR A 275 -7.71 -3.48 10.71
N GLY A 276 -8.80 -3.35 11.43
CA GLY A 276 -9.40 -2.05 11.72
C GLY A 276 -10.12 -1.38 10.53
N SER A 277 -10.22 -2.09 9.38
CA SER A 277 -10.92 -1.68 8.16
C SER A 277 -11.94 -2.76 7.72
N PRO A 278 -13.02 -3.00 8.48
CA PRO A 278 -13.95 -4.11 8.24
C PRO A 278 -14.68 -3.99 6.90
N ASN A 279 -14.78 -2.79 6.33
CA ASN A 279 -15.37 -2.54 5.02
C ASN A 279 -14.41 -2.78 3.86
N GLY A 280 -13.19 -3.25 4.13
CA GLY A 280 -12.11 -3.37 3.16
C GLY A 280 -11.24 -2.11 3.09
N SER A 281 -10.25 -2.13 2.19
CA SER A 281 -9.33 -1.00 2.03
C SER A 281 -8.84 -0.88 0.60
N PHE A 282 -8.97 0.30 0.02
CA PHE A 282 -8.33 0.66 -1.24
C PHE A 282 -6.79 0.87 -1.11
N GLY A 283 -6.23 0.73 0.08
CA GLY A 283 -4.78 0.74 0.29
C GLY A 283 -4.06 -0.55 -0.12
N VAL A 284 -4.80 -1.59 -0.54
CA VAL A 284 -4.23 -2.88 -0.98
C VAL A 284 -3.84 -2.81 -2.46
N LEU A 285 -2.64 -2.30 -2.72
CA LEU A 285 -2.13 -1.98 -4.06
C LEU A 285 -2.19 -3.15 -5.05
N LYS A 286 -1.87 -4.38 -4.59
CA LYS A 286 -1.83 -5.57 -5.45
C LYS A 286 -3.16 -5.89 -6.17
N ILE A 287 -4.31 -5.44 -5.63
CA ILE A 287 -5.61 -5.61 -6.28
C ILE A 287 -5.62 -4.81 -7.59
N PHE A 288 -5.25 -3.55 -7.51
CA PHE A 288 -5.24 -2.66 -8.67
C PHE A 288 -4.11 -2.99 -9.65
N GLU A 289 -2.95 -3.46 -9.16
CA GLU A 289 -1.88 -3.97 -10.01
C GLU A 289 -2.31 -5.23 -10.79
N SER A 290 -3.08 -6.13 -10.15
CA SER A 290 -3.65 -7.32 -10.81
C SER A 290 -4.69 -6.92 -11.86
N MET A 291 -5.54 -5.95 -11.54
CA MET A 291 -6.52 -5.39 -12.48
C MET A 291 -5.81 -4.70 -13.65
N GLU A 292 -4.76 -3.91 -13.41
CA GLU A 292 -3.94 -3.28 -14.46
C GLU A 292 -3.31 -4.32 -15.38
N ALA A 293 -2.87 -5.46 -14.84
CA ALA A 293 -2.33 -6.56 -15.61
C ALA A 293 -3.39 -7.31 -16.45
N GLY A 294 -4.66 -6.96 -16.36
CA GLY A 294 -5.75 -7.56 -17.11
C GLY A 294 -6.16 -8.95 -16.58
N LEU A 295 -5.93 -9.23 -15.33
CA LEU A 295 -6.31 -10.50 -14.70
C LEU A 295 -7.63 -10.37 -13.92
N PRO A 296 -8.52 -11.38 -13.99
CA PRO A 296 -9.66 -11.47 -13.09
C PRO A 296 -9.16 -11.61 -11.65
N VAL A 297 -9.78 -10.88 -10.72
CA VAL A 297 -9.38 -10.85 -9.32
C VAL A 297 -10.33 -11.65 -8.43
N LEU A 298 -9.77 -12.49 -7.57
CA LEU A 298 -10.48 -13.13 -6.48
C LEU A 298 -10.34 -12.25 -5.25
N LEU A 299 -11.43 -11.69 -4.78
CA LEU A 299 -11.51 -10.67 -3.76
C LEU A 299 -12.21 -11.17 -2.50
N SER A 300 -11.84 -10.64 -1.34
CA SER A 300 -12.62 -10.86 -0.11
C SER A 300 -13.96 -10.13 -0.20
N ASP A 301 -15.02 -10.77 0.30
CA ASP A 301 -16.37 -10.19 0.29
C ASP A 301 -16.53 -9.09 1.34
N VAL A 302 -16.03 -7.90 1.00
CA VAL A 302 -16.14 -6.68 1.79
C VAL A 302 -16.77 -5.57 0.97
N LYS A 303 -17.38 -4.60 1.64
CA LYS A 303 -18.19 -3.56 0.98
C LYS A 303 -17.48 -2.89 -0.19
N CYS A 304 -16.26 -2.38 0.01
CA CYS A 304 -15.56 -1.61 -1.01
C CYS A 304 -15.18 -2.45 -2.25
N TYR A 305 -14.99 -3.77 -2.10
CA TYR A 305 -14.66 -4.65 -3.24
C TYR A 305 -15.92 -5.11 -3.97
N ARG A 306 -17.04 -5.34 -3.25
CA ARG A 306 -18.33 -5.55 -3.91
C ARG A 306 -18.70 -4.38 -4.82
N GLU A 307 -18.55 -3.16 -4.36
CA GLU A 307 -18.82 -1.95 -5.16
C GLU A 307 -17.99 -1.90 -6.46
N ILE A 308 -16.69 -2.32 -6.41
CA ILE A 308 -15.86 -2.43 -7.63
C ILE A 308 -16.40 -3.52 -8.56
N VAL A 309 -16.70 -4.71 -8.01
CA VAL A 309 -17.15 -5.86 -8.82
C VAL A 309 -18.52 -5.57 -9.43
N GLU A 310 -19.45 -4.97 -8.68
CA GLU A 310 -20.77 -4.59 -9.17
C GLU A 310 -20.68 -3.56 -10.31
N LYS A 311 -19.77 -2.58 -10.16
CA LYS A 311 -19.60 -1.53 -11.18
C LYS A 311 -18.89 -2.00 -12.44
N TYR A 312 -17.86 -2.83 -12.30
CA TYR A 312 -16.96 -3.17 -13.41
C TYR A 312 -17.00 -4.64 -13.83
N ASN A 313 -17.58 -5.54 -13.04
CA ASN A 313 -17.53 -6.99 -13.27
C ASN A 313 -16.10 -7.48 -13.56
N CYS A 314 -15.17 -7.19 -12.65
CA CYS A 314 -13.73 -7.45 -12.83
C CYS A 314 -13.21 -8.68 -12.09
N GLY A 315 -14.07 -9.40 -11.36
CA GLY A 315 -13.68 -10.55 -10.56
C GLY A 315 -14.82 -11.10 -9.72
N ILE A 316 -14.50 -11.90 -8.73
CA ILE A 316 -15.47 -12.56 -7.84
C ILE A 316 -15.12 -12.24 -6.39
N CYS A 317 -16.12 -11.82 -5.60
CA CYS A 317 -16.02 -11.68 -4.15
C CYS A 317 -16.45 -12.96 -3.46
N VAL A 318 -15.64 -13.43 -2.48
CA VAL A 318 -15.92 -14.62 -1.67
C VAL A 318 -15.60 -14.35 -0.19
N ASP A 319 -16.23 -15.07 0.72
CA ASP A 319 -15.79 -15.10 2.11
C ASP A 319 -14.39 -15.70 2.18
N PRO A 320 -13.37 -14.93 2.63
CA PRO A 320 -11.99 -15.38 2.66
C PRO A 320 -11.73 -16.54 3.63
N HIS A 321 -12.68 -16.85 4.51
CA HIS A 321 -12.63 -17.97 5.44
C HIS A 321 -13.40 -19.22 4.96
N ASN A 322 -14.08 -19.12 3.81
CA ASN A 322 -14.86 -20.23 3.25
C ASN A 322 -14.13 -20.87 2.06
N SER A 323 -13.39 -21.95 2.32
CA SER A 323 -12.64 -22.67 1.28
C SER A 323 -13.52 -23.24 0.17
N GLN A 324 -14.80 -23.56 0.44
CA GLN A 324 -15.73 -24.03 -0.59
C GLN A 324 -16.12 -22.93 -1.57
N GLN A 325 -16.43 -21.72 -1.08
CA GLN A 325 -16.69 -20.56 -1.95
C GLN A 325 -15.44 -20.18 -2.77
N ILE A 326 -14.26 -20.26 -2.15
CA ILE A 326 -12.97 -20.01 -2.84
C ILE A 326 -12.80 -21.03 -3.99
N LYS A 327 -13.05 -22.32 -3.72
CA LYS A 327 -12.98 -23.38 -4.72
C LYS A 327 -13.94 -23.14 -5.88
N GLU A 328 -15.21 -22.87 -5.58
CA GLU A 328 -16.25 -22.62 -6.59
C GLU A 328 -15.93 -21.43 -7.47
N ALA A 329 -15.42 -20.33 -6.91
CA ALA A 329 -15.01 -19.15 -7.66
C ALA A 329 -13.81 -19.43 -8.58
N ILE A 330 -12.80 -20.16 -8.09
CA ILE A 330 -11.63 -20.55 -8.91
C ILE A 330 -12.08 -21.47 -10.05
N GLN A 331 -12.89 -22.47 -9.75
CA GLN A 331 -13.42 -23.43 -10.72
C GLN A 331 -14.22 -22.71 -11.81
N TYR A 332 -15.12 -21.81 -11.42
CA TYR A 332 -15.90 -21.00 -12.36
C TYR A 332 -15.02 -20.22 -13.32
N LEU A 333 -13.99 -19.53 -12.83
CA LEU A 333 -13.08 -18.73 -13.65
C LEU A 333 -12.24 -19.59 -14.60
N VAL A 334 -11.88 -20.80 -14.19
CA VAL A 334 -11.13 -21.77 -15.02
C VAL A 334 -12.00 -22.38 -16.11
N GLU A 335 -13.22 -22.76 -15.79
CA GLU A 335 -14.17 -23.33 -16.73
C GLU A 335 -14.70 -22.32 -17.75
N ASN A 336 -14.75 -21.03 -17.35
CA ASN A 336 -15.27 -19.93 -18.18
C ASN A 336 -14.16 -18.94 -18.58
N LYS A 337 -13.08 -19.43 -19.23
CA LYS A 337 -11.89 -18.64 -19.56
C LYS A 337 -12.17 -17.35 -20.33
N GLU A 338 -13.10 -17.36 -21.28
CA GLU A 338 -13.46 -16.16 -22.03
C GLU A 338 -14.11 -15.09 -21.14
N MET A 339 -14.97 -15.49 -20.23
CA MET A 339 -15.57 -14.62 -19.23
C MET A 339 -14.48 -14.08 -18.27
N ALA A 340 -13.58 -14.95 -17.82
CA ALA A 340 -12.47 -14.57 -16.95
C ALA A 340 -11.55 -13.54 -17.64
N TYR A 341 -11.23 -13.73 -18.92
CA TYR A 341 -10.51 -12.72 -19.70
C TYR A 341 -11.27 -11.39 -19.74
N GLN A 342 -12.58 -11.42 -20.03
CA GLN A 342 -13.40 -10.21 -20.07
C GLN A 342 -13.42 -9.49 -18.72
N MET A 343 -13.52 -10.23 -17.60
CA MET A 343 -13.40 -9.68 -16.25
C MET A 343 -12.05 -9.00 -16.04
N GLY A 344 -10.96 -9.62 -16.49
CA GLY A 344 -9.63 -9.01 -16.45
C GLY A 344 -9.54 -7.69 -17.23
N GLN A 345 -10.07 -7.65 -18.46
CA GLN A 345 -10.11 -6.42 -19.27
C GLN A 345 -11.00 -5.33 -18.65
N ASN A 346 -12.11 -5.70 -18.03
CA ASN A 346 -12.95 -4.77 -17.27
C ASN A 346 -12.19 -4.18 -16.06
N GLY A 347 -11.44 -5.02 -15.35
CA GLY A 347 -10.56 -4.57 -14.26
C GLY A 347 -9.51 -3.58 -14.74
N ARG A 348 -8.85 -3.88 -15.87
CA ARG A 348 -7.87 -2.98 -16.48
C ARG A 348 -8.50 -1.64 -16.86
N ARG A 349 -9.66 -1.65 -17.48
CA ARG A 349 -10.40 -0.41 -17.80
C ARG A 349 -10.71 0.40 -16.55
N ALA A 350 -11.16 -0.25 -15.46
CA ALA A 350 -11.43 0.41 -14.19
C ALA A 350 -10.18 1.12 -13.63
N VAL A 351 -9.01 0.50 -13.73
CA VAL A 351 -7.74 1.14 -13.31
C VAL A 351 -7.40 2.31 -14.21
N LEU A 352 -7.49 2.16 -15.54
CA LEU A 352 -7.17 3.23 -16.48
C LEU A 352 -8.08 4.45 -16.31
N GLU A 353 -9.37 4.26 -16.00
CA GLU A 353 -10.36 5.31 -15.87
C GLU A 353 -10.43 5.94 -14.48
N GLU A 354 -10.29 5.15 -13.41
CA GLU A 354 -10.62 5.61 -12.04
C GLU A 354 -9.57 5.28 -10.98
N TYR A 355 -9.09 4.01 -10.94
CA TYR A 355 -8.27 3.53 -9.83
C TYR A 355 -6.76 3.67 -10.12
N ASN A 356 -6.34 4.87 -10.52
CA ASN A 356 -4.96 5.21 -10.86
C ASN A 356 -4.45 6.39 -10.04
N TRP A 357 -3.13 6.51 -9.98
CA TRP A 357 -2.47 7.60 -9.27
C TRP A 357 -2.74 8.96 -9.90
N GLU A 358 -2.85 9.03 -11.20
CA GLU A 358 -3.07 10.26 -11.97
C GLU A 358 -4.36 10.98 -11.52
N SER A 359 -5.41 10.21 -11.19
CA SER A 359 -6.66 10.74 -10.63
C SER A 359 -6.46 11.35 -9.23
N GLN A 360 -5.58 10.76 -8.42
CA GLN A 360 -5.30 11.21 -7.06
C GLN A 360 -4.31 12.37 -7.03
N ALA A 361 -3.38 12.41 -7.97
CA ALA A 361 -2.34 13.43 -8.06
C ALA A 361 -2.92 14.84 -8.20
N LYS A 362 -4.01 15.00 -8.95
CA LYS A 362 -4.70 16.29 -9.11
C LYS A 362 -5.15 16.86 -7.77
N LEU A 363 -5.91 16.08 -7.00
CA LEU A 363 -6.38 16.48 -5.67
C LEU A 363 -5.19 16.73 -4.71
N TYR A 364 -4.19 15.85 -4.75
CA TYR A 364 -3.00 15.97 -3.92
C TYR A 364 -2.26 17.29 -4.15
N ILE A 365 -2.04 17.65 -5.43
CA ILE A 365 -1.36 18.91 -5.81
C ILE A 365 -2.24 20.10 -5.43
N GLU A 366 -3.53 20.08 -5.73
CA GLU A 366 -4.48 21.14 -5.41
C GLU A 366 -4.46 21.47 -3.91
N VAL A 367 -4.54 20.47 -3.04
CA VAL A 367 -4.48 20.69 -1.59
C VAL A 367 -3.17 21.32 -1.18
N LEU A 368 -2.02 20.84 -1.70
CA LEU A 368 -0.70 21.39 -1.34
C LEU A 368 -0.52 22.84 -1.79
N THR A 369 -1.16 23.26 -2.86
CA THR A 369 -1.05 24.63 -3.36
C THR A 369 -1.97 25.61 -2.63
N ASN A 370 -3.04 25.11 -2.00
CA ASN A 370 -4.05 25.93 -1.33
C ASN A 370 -3.87 26.04 0.20
N ILE A 371 -2.87 25.38 0.78
CA ILE A 371 -2.57 25.47 2.22
C ILE A 371 -1.77 26.70 2.60
#